data_0b38a3fb8ce9a426f6d2b3e6244ab828
#
_entry.id   0b38a3fb8ce9a426f6d2b3e6244ab828
#
_cell.length_a   1.000
_cell.length_b   1.000
_cell.length_c   1.000
_cell.angle_alpha   90.00
_cell.angle_beta   90.00
_cell.angle_gamma   90.00
#
_symmetry.space_group_name_H-M   'P 1'
#
loop_
_entity.id
_entity.type
_entity.pdbx_description
1 polymer ?
#
loop_
_entity_poly.entity_id
_entity_poly.type
_entity_poly.pdbx_seq_one_letter_code
_entity_poly.pdbx_strand_id
1 'polypeptide(L)'
;KNAEPVYEDGREMVKRVAGMPGDFVEINADFDITVNGQKVGKGFWHLQGQDPVFVREHFTGSRLLGDDEYWMMGLSEKSFDSRYFGPVRSEQIRGKAYGIF
;
A
#
# COMPACT_ATOMS: atom_id res chain seq x y z
N LYS A 1 -10.08 12.38 -0.10
CA LYS A 1 -9.49 12.65 0.35
C LYS A 1 -8.34 12.08 0.25
N ASN A 2 -7.66 12.11 0.12
CA ASN A 2 -6.76 11.46 0.19
C ASN A 2 -6.21 10.85 -0.89
N ALA A 3 -6.52 10.98 -1.96
CA ALA A 3 -6.04 10.29 -3.08
C ALA A 3 -5.05 11.07 -3.89
N GLU A 4 -4.42 12.01 -3.32
CA GLU A 4 -3.45 12.75 -4.08
C GLU A 4 -2.21 11.95 -4.34
N PRO A 5 -1.68 11.95 -5.54
CA PRO A 5 -0.50 11.16 -5.86
C PRO A 5 0.74 11.74 -5.20
N VAL A 6 1.69 10.88 -4.91
CA VAL A 6 2.97 11.28 -4.38
C VAL A 6 4.04 10.73 -5.31
N TYR A 7 5.18 11.41 -5.38
CA TYR A 7 6.26 11.02 -6.24
C TYR A 7 7.49 10.70 -5.40
N GLU A 8 8.11 9.58 -5.67
CA GLU A 8 9.23 9.14 -4.90
C GLU A 8 10.53 9.42 -5.63
N ASP A 9 11.44 10.07 -4.98
CA ASP A 9 12.78 10.31 -5.50
C ASP A 9 12.82 10.96 -6.86
N GLY A 10 11.86 11.78 -7.15
CA GLY A 10 11.89 12.47 -8.42
C GLY A 10 11.72 11.57 -9.61
N ARG A 11 11.43 10.28 -9.42
CA ARG A 11 11.23 9.44 -10.54
C ARG A 11 9.78 9.45 -10.85
N GLU A 12 9.41 8.67 -11.80
CA GLU A 12 8.04 8.63 -12.20
C GLU A 12 7.26 7.61 -11.43
N MET A 13 7.75 7.12 -10.30
CA MET A 13 7.01 6.21 -9.49
C MET A 13 5.99 6.98 -8.71
N VAL A 14 4.75 6.88 -9.09
CA VAL A 14 3.67 7.63 -8.48
C VAL A 14 2.93 6.75 -7.50
N LYS A 15 2.74 7.25 -6.28
CA LYS A 15 1.95 6.54 -5.28
C LYS A 15 0.90 7.49 -4.74
N ARG A 16 -0.14 6.93 -4.18
CA ARG A 16 -1.18 7.74 -3.57
C ARG A 16 -1.49 7.21 -2.19
N VAL A 17 -2.06 8.04 -1.35
CA VAL A 17 -2.51 7.62 -0.04
C VAL A 17 -3.86 6.98 -0.23
N ALA A 18 -3.92 5.67 -0.08
CA ALA A 18 -5.15 4.92 -0.24
C ALA A 18 -5.85 4.67 1.08
N GLY A 19 -5.13 4.74 2.18
CA GLY A 19 -5.73 4.56 3.49
C GLY A 19 -5.13 5.54 4.48
N MET A 20 -5.93 5.97 5.45
CA MET A 20 -5.56 6.95 6.45
C MET A 20 -5.84 6.38 7.83
N PRO A 21 -5.35 7.04 8.89
CA PRO A 21 -5.62 6.55 10.24
C PRO A 21 -7.09 6.27 10.44
N GLY A 22 -7.40 5.10 11.00
CA GLY A 22 -8.77 4.69 11.23
C GLY A 22 -9.37 3.86 10.11
N ASP A 23 -8.71 3.79 8.95
CA ASP A 23 -9.22 2.98 7.86
C ASP A 23 -8.83 1.52 8.05
N PHE A 24 -9.65 0.63 7.51
CA PHE A 24 -9.44 -0.80 7.65
C PHE A 24 -8.92 -1.38 6.33
N VAL A 25 -7.73 -1.93 6.36
CA VAL A 25 -7.09 -2.49 5.18
C VAL A 25 -7.17 -4.00 5.25
N GLU A 26 -7.52 -4.64 4.14
CA GLU A 26 -7.60 -6.08 4.10
C GLU A 26 -6.97 -6.59 2.81
N ILE A 27 -6.18 -7.65 2.92
CA ILE A 27 -5.64 -8.34 1.75
C ILE A 27 -6.15 -9.76 1.85
N ASN A 28 -7.03 -10.16 0.95
CA ASN A 28 -7.69 -11.45 1.04
C ASN A 28 -6.88 -12.56 0.35
N ALA A 29 -7.39 -13.76 0.39
CA ALA A 29 -6.67 -14.93 -0.13
C ALA A 29 -6.49 -14.87 -1.64
N ASP A 30 -7.26 -14.04 -2.33
CA ASP A 30 -7.10 -13.82 -3.76
C ASP A 30 -6.17 -12.66 -4.03
N PHE A 31 -5.56 -12.11 -2.99
CA PHE A 31 -4.62 -11.00 -3.06
C PHE A 31 -5.26 -9.69 -3.52
N ASP A 32 -6.55 -9.54 -3.28
CA ASP A 32 -7.19 -8.24 -3.48
C ASP A 32 -6.89 -7.38 -2.27
N ILE A 33 -6.50 -6.14 -2.50
CA ILE A 33 -6.22 -5.20 -1.44
C ILE A 33 -7.37 -4.22 -1.38
N THR A 34 -8.04 -4.15 -0.23
CA THR A 34 -9.17 -3.24 -0.06
C THR A 34 -8.94 -2.32 1.13
N VAL A 35 -9.52 -1.14 1.05
CA VAL A 35 -9.53 -0.20 2.16
C VAL A 35 -10.98 0.11 2.43
N ASN A 36 -11.45 -0.21 3.62
CA ASN A 36 -12.85 -0.05 4.00
C ASN A 36 -13.77 -0.73 2.99
N GLY A 37 -13.34 -1.89 2.48
CA GLY A 37 -14.13 -2.66 1.54
C GLY A 37 -14.00 -2.25 0.08
N GLN A 38 -13.25 -1.19 -0.20
CA GLN A 38 -13.10 -0.73 -1.56
C GLN A 38 -11.78 -1.17 -2.13
N LYS A 39 -11.78 -1.83 -3.27
CA LYS A 39 -10.57 -2.37 -3.84
C LYS A 39 -9.64 -1.26 -4.30
N VAL A 40 -8.40 -1.31 -3.86
CA VAL A 40 -7.39 -0.34 -4.22
C VAL A 40 -6.20 -0.97 -4.93
N GLY A 41 -6.14 -2.27 -5.01
CA GLY A 41 -5.06 -2.94 -5.72
C GLY A 41 -5.25 -4.43 -5.73
N LYS A 42 -4.35 -5.14 -6.44
CA LYS A 42 -4.43 -6.57 -6.51
C LYS A 42 -3.06 -7.14 -6.81
N GLY A 43 -2.73 -8.21 -6.10
CA GLY A 43 -1.60 -9.03 -6.44
C GLY A 43 -0.28 -8.56 -5.88
N PHE A 44 0.70 -9.43 -6.06
CA PHE A 44 2.04 -9.19 -5.56
C PHE A 44 3.01 -9.47 -6.71
N TRP A 45 3.11 -8.51 -7.62
CA TRP A 45 3.93 -8.66 -8.82
C TRP A 45 5.35 -9.11 -8.50
N HIS A 46 5.95 -8.52 -7.45
CA HIS A 46 7.34 -8.81 -7.13
C HIS A 46 7.52 -10.17 -6.47
N LEU A 47 6.42 -10.87 -6.17
CA LEU A 47 6.50 -12.17 -5.52
C LEU A 47 6.00 -13.29 -6.42
N GLN A 48 5.95 -13.05 -7.73
CA GLN A 48 5.39 -14.04 -8.64
C GLN A 48 6.14 -15.36 -8.63
N GLY A 49 7.41 -15.37 -8.36
CA GLY A 49 8.16 -16.61 -8.33
C GLY A 49 8.11 -17.34 -7.01
N GLN A 50 7.39 -16.80 -6.03
CA GLN A 50 7.33 -17.39 -4.70
C GLN A 50 6.18 -18.38 -4.60
N ASP A 51 6.30 -19.29 -3.65
CA ASP A 51 5.26 -20.25 -3.36
C ASP A 51 3.99 -19.49 -2.94
N PRO A 52 2.86 -19.71 -3.61
CA PRO A 52 1.63 -19.00 -3.24
C PRO A 52 1.20 -19.21 -1.80
N VAL A 53 1.50 -20.37 -1.22
CA VAL A 53 1.16 -20.62 0.18
C VAL A 53 1.97 -19.69 1.07
N PHE A 54 3.26 -19.53 0.76
CA PHE A 54 4.12 -18.63 1.52
C PHE A 54 3.59 -17.20 1.44
N VAL A 55 3.25 -16.75 0.23
CA VAL A 55 2.75 -15.39 0.04
C VAL A 55 1.45 -15.20 0.81
N ARG A 56 0.57 -16.19 0.75
CA ARG A 56 -0.71 -16.08 1.44
C ARG A 56 -0.52 -16.01 2.94
N GLU A 57 0.40 -16.78 3.47
CA GLU A 57 0.60 -16.79 4.91
C GLU A 57 1.26 -15.53 5.44
N HIS A 58 2.10 -14.91 4.66
CA HIS A 58 2.90 -13.79 5.14
C HIS A 58 2.37 -12.41 4.71
N PHE A 59 1.56 -12.36 3.69
CA PHE A 59 1.14 -11.08 3.14
C PHE A 59 -0.36 -10.83 3.12
N THR A 60 -1.18 -11.79 3.53
CA THR A 60 -2.63 -11.56 3.60
C THR A 60 -3.02 -11.31 5.05
N GLY A 61 -4.20 -10.72 5.23
CA GLY A 61 -4.73 -10.44 6.55
C GLY A 61 -5.41 -9.10 6.56
N SER A 62 -5.72 -8.64 7.74
CA SER A 62 -6.42 -7.37 7.89
C SER A 62 -5.75 -6.53 8.95
N ARG A 63 -5.95 -5.22 8.85
CA ARG A 63 -5.31 -4.30 9.75
C ARG A 63 -6.09 -3.01 9.84
N LEU A 64 -6.30 -2.54 11.06
CA LEU A 64 -6.88 -1.23 11.27
C LEU A 64 -5.72 -0.25 11.39
N LEU A 65 -5.70 0.77 10.56
CA LEU A 65 -4.61 1.75 10.57
C LEU A 65 -4.71 2.59 11.84
N GLY A 66 -3.62 2.66 12.54
CA GLY A 66 -3.55 3.42 13.78
C GLY A 66 -3.25 4.88 13.53
N ASP A 67 -2.98 5.62 14.60
CA ASP A 67 -2.65 7.02 14.50
C ASP A 67 -1.40 7.17 13.65
N ASP A 68 -1.41 8.07 12.72
CA ASP A 68 -0.28 8.37 11.87
C ASP A 68 0.17 7.17 11.02
N GLU A 69 -0.73 6.26 10.70
CA GLU A 69 -0.44 5.17 9.77
C GLU A 69 -1.19 5.42 8.49
N TYR A 70 -0.47 5.38 7.37
CA TYR A 70 -1.02 5.65 6.06
C TYR A 70 -0.70 4.51 5.12
N TRP A 71 -1.67 4.12 4.29
CA TRP A 71 -1.48 3.02 3.36
C TRP A 71 -1.23 3.60 1.98
N MET A 72 -0.05 3.36 1.45
CA MET A 72 0.37 3.93 0.17
C MET A 72 0.25 2.90 -0.93
N MET A 73 -0.41 3.25 -2.01
CA MET A 73 -0.58 2.34 -3.14
C MET A 73 -0.06 3.00 -4.41
N GLY A 74 0.68 2.25 -5.18
CA GLY A 74 1.10 2.73 -6.48
C GLY A 74 -0.01 2.57 -7.50
N LEU A 75 0.14 3.24 -8.62
CA LEU A 75 -0.87 3.19 -9.65
C LEU A 75 -0.71 1.98 -10.56
N SER A 76 0.43 1.31 -10.50
CA SER A 76 0.70 0.14 -11.31
C SER A 76 0.71 -1.10 -10.44
N GLU A 77 0.32 -2.23 -10.99
CA GLU A 77 0.40 -3.47 -10.24
C GLU A 77 1.85 -3.88 -10.00
N LYS A 78 2.81 -3.25 -10.69
CA LYS A 78 4.21 -3.52 -10.46
C LYS A 78 4.83 -2.61 -9.40
N SER A 79 4.04 -1.74 -8.80
CA SER A 79 4.55 -0.81 -7.81
C SER A 79 4.99 -1.52 -6.54
N PHE A 80 6.02 -0.98 -5.92
CA PHE A 80 6.49 -1.48 -4.64
C PHE A 80 5.92 -0.53 -3.59
N ASP A 81 4.91 -0.96 -2.89
CA ASP A 81 4.13 -0.07 -2.02
C ASP A 81 3.74 -0.77 -0.73
N SER A 82 2.76 -0.21 -0.02
CA SER A 82 2.39 -0.73 1.30
C SER A 82 1.97 -2.18 1.31
N ARG A 83 1.56 -2.73 0.16
CA ARG A 83 1.22 -4.15 0.13
C ARG A 83 2.41 -5.01 0.53
N TYR A 84 3.64 -4.50 0.33
CA TYR A 84 4.84 -5.24 0.68
C TYR A 84 5.41 -4.84 2.03
N PHE A 85 5.44 -3.56 2.35
CA PHE A 85 6.12 -3.11 3.55
C PHE A 85 5.18 -2.58 4.65
N GLY A 86 3.89 -2.55 4.39
CA GLY A 86 2.95 -2.13 5.42
C GLY A 86 2.77 -0.61 5.43
N PRO A 87 2.05 -0.12 6.42
CA PRO A 87 1.76 1.32 6.45
C PRO A 87 2.99 2.15 6.77
N VAL A 88 2.94 3.41 6.39
CA VAL A 88 4.03 4.34 6.65
C VAL A 88 3.50 5.46 7.53
N ARG A 89 4.39 6.20 8.15
CA ARG A 89 4.01 7.34 8.97
C ARG A 89 4.18 8.61 8.18
N SER A 90 3.51 9.67 8.62
CA SER A 90 3.55 10.93 7.90
C SER A 90 4.98 11.46 7.76
N GLU A 91 5.81 11.27 8.77
CA GLU A 91 7.17 11.76 8.66
C GLU A 91 7.97 10.99 7.61
N GLN A 92 7.63 9.72 7.39
CA GLN A 92 8.30 8.95 6.35
C GLN A 92 7.91 9.45 4.98
N ILE A 93 6.66 9.82 4.82
CA ILE A 93 6.19 10.35 3.56
C ILE A 93 6.94 11.64 3.25
N ARG A 94 7.01 12.56 4.20
CA ARG A 94 7.68 13.82 3.96
C ARG A 94 9.18 13.67 3.86
N GLY A 95 9.76 12.81 4.65
CA GLY A 95 11.19 12.69 4.71
C GLY A 95 11.79 11.91 3.58
N LYS A 96 10.97 11.22 2.78
CA LYS A 96 11.48 10.43 1.69
C LYS A 96 11.31 11.09 0.37
N ALA A 97 11.12 12.35 0.35
CA ALA A 97 10.99 13.09 -0.89
C ALA A 97 9.82 12.63 -1.75
N TYR A 98 8.80 12.11 -1.12
CA TYR A 98 7.58 11.87 -1.85
C TYR A 98 7.02 13.24 -2.18
N GLY A 99 6.67 13.45 -3.35
CA GLY A 99 6.19 14.78 -3.73
C GLY A 99 4.74 14.98 -3.33
N ILE A 100 4.45 15.09 -2.03
CA ILE A 100 3.18 15.21 -1.65
C ILE A 100 2.78 16.43 -1.29
N PHE A 101 1.82 16.84 -1.45
CA PHE A 101 1.17 17.99 -1.03
C PHE A 101 1.98 19.14 -0.96
#